data_1c5ac59f3504e24a0bfb8d57494d5fd4
#
_entry.id   1c5ac59f3504e24a0bfb8d57494d5fd4
#
_cell.length_a   1.000
_cell.length_b   1.000
_cell.length_c   1.000
_cell.angle_alpha   90.00
_cell.angle_beta   90.00
_cell.angle_gamma   90.00
#
_symmetry.space_group_name_H-M   'P 1'
#
loop_
_entity.id
_entity.type
_entity.pdbx_description
1 polymer ?
#
loop_
_entity_poly.entity_id
_entity_poly.type
_entity_poly.pdbx_seq_one_letter_code
_entity_poly.pdbx_strand_id
1 'polypeptide(L)' 'MKIYIVVDDEEELEDMRVFQNKDEAENYMLDYIFKEYDTVVIPSREEVKTHIRDYGFFEAVYLIEKEII' A
#
# COMPACT_ATOMS: atom_id res chain seq x y z
N MET A 1 -2.70 15.11 13.53
CA MET A 1 -2.45 13.64 13.50
C MET A 1 -2.64 13.12 12.09
N LYS A 2 -1.71 12.32 11.61
CA LYS A 2 -1.82 11.74 10.28
C LYS A 2 -2.20 10.27 10.35
N ILE A 3 -3.01 9.84 9.41
CA ILE A 3 -3.30 8.42 9.23
C ILE A 3 -2.92 8.02 7.81
N TYR A 4 -2.70 6.73 7.63
CA TYR A 4 -2.29 6.16 6.36
C TYR A 4 -3.25 5.03 6.04
N ILE A 5 -3.86 5.10 4.86
CA ILE A 5 -4.91 4.18 4.45
C ILE A 5 -4.41 3.37 3.26
N VAL A 6 -4.46 2.05 3.38
CA VAL A 6 -4.13 1.16 2.28
C VAL A 6 -5.43 0.63 1.69
N VAL A 7 -5.62 0.85 0.39
CA VAL A 7 -6.84 0.50 -0.32
C VAL A 7 -6.48 -0.25 -1.59
N ASP A 8 -7.18 -1.34 -1.87
CA ASP A 8 -7.08 -2.03 -3.15
C ASP A 8 -8.33 -1.67 -3.98
N ASP A 9 -8.11 -0.97 -5.08
CA ASP A 9 -9.18 -0.45 -5.91
C ASP A 9 -9.90 -1.54 -6.70
N GLU A 10 -9.28 -2.69 -6.89
CA GLU A 10 -9.89 -3.81 -7.60
C GLU A 10 -10.71 -4.72 -6.69
N GLU A 11 -10.48 -4.63 -5.39
CA GLU A 11 -11.23 -5.36 -4.40
C GLU A 11 -12.27 -4.45 -3.77
N GLU A 12 -13.20 -5.03 -3.05
CA GLU A 12 -14.19 -4.23 -2.35
C GLU A 12 -13.56 -3.53 -1.15
N LEU A 13 -14.21 -2.47 -0.69
CA LEU A 13 -13.73 -1.63 0.41
C LEU A 13 -13.46 -2.39 1.71
N GLU A 14 -13.83 -3.64 1.77
CA GLU A 14 -13.60 -4.49 2.94
C GLU A 14 -12.12 -4.68 3.24
N ASP A 15 -11.27 -4.47 2.25
CA ASP A 15 -9.82 -4.65 2.41
C ASP A 15 -9.08 -3.37 2.77
N MET A 16 -9.81 -2.32 3.08
CA MET A 16 -9.20 -1.08 3.52
C MET A 16 -8.61 -1.24 4.91
N ARG A 17 -7.36 -0.82 5.08
CA ARG A 17 -6.68 -0.83 6.37
C ARG A 17 -6.17 0.56 6.71
N VAL A 18 -6.26 0.92 7.97
CA VAL A 18 -5.85 2.24 8.46
C VAL A 18 -4.72 2.08 9.47
N PHE A 19 -3.69 2.89 9.30
CA PHE A 19 -2.49 2.85 10.15
C PHE A 19 -2.17 4.25 10.64
N GLN A 20 -1.57 4.35 11.82
CA GLN A 20 -1.04 5.62 12.33
C GLN A 20 0.44 5.80 11.99
N ASN A 21 1.09 4.74 11.56
CA ASN A 21 2.51 4.74 11.25
C ASN A 21 2.72 4.43 9.78
N LYS A 22 3.45 5.30 9.10
CA LYS A 22 3.68 5.16 7.67
C LYS A 22 4.46 3.89 7.32
N ASP A 23 5.47 3.55 8.13
CA ASP A 23 6.27 2.35 7.88
C ASP A 23 5.43 1.09 8.00
N GLU A 24 4.51 1.04 8.98
CA GLU A 24 3.61 -0.08 9.11
C GLU A 24 2.67 -0.20 7.92
N ALA A 25 2.16 0.93 7.44
CA ALA A 25 1.30 0.95 6.26
C ALA A 25 2.05 0.47 5.02
N GLU A 26 3.27 0.95 4.82
CA GLU A 26 4.10 0.52 3.69
C GLU A 26 4.40 -0.97 3.75
N ASN A 27 4.75 -1.48 4.93
CA ASN A 27 5.04 -2.90 5.10
C ASN A 27 3.80 -3.76 4.86
N TYR A 28 2.66 -3.34 5.37
CA TYR A 28 1.41 -4.04 5.11
C TYR A 28 1.11 -4.08 3.61
N MET A 29 1.26 -2.94 2.95
CA MET A 29 1.02 -2.82 1.52
C MET A 29 1.94 -3.73 0.71
N LEU A 30 3.23 -3.77 1.09
CA LEU A 30 4.18 -4.65 0.44
C LEU A 30 3.81 -6.12 0.60
N ASP A 31 3.49 -6.52 1.82
CA ASP A 31 3.09 -7.91 2.08
C ASP A 31 1.84 -8.27 1.31
N TYR A 32 0.89 -7.35 1.24
CA TYR A 32 -0.34 -7.54 0.48
C TYR A 32 -0.05 -7.73 -1.01
N ILE A 33 0.78 -6.87 -1.58
CA ILE A 33 1.12 -6.93 -3.00
C ILE A 33 1.79 -8.26 -3.34
N PHE A 34 2.75 -8.69 -2.53
CA PHE A 34 3.47 -9.93 -2.81
C PHE A 34 2.64 -11.17 -2.53
N LYS A 35 1.56 -11.05 -1.79
CA LYS A 35 0.64 -12.14 -1.53
C LYS A 35 -0.43 -12.25 -2.61
N GLU A 36 -1.06 -11.13 -2.94
CA GLU A 36 -2.22 -11.12 -3.83
C GLU A 36 -1.86 -11.02 -5.32
N TYR A 37 -0.77 -10.36 -5.61
CA TYR A 37 -0.32 -10.21 -6.99
C TYR A 37 0.80 -11.19 -7.26
N ASP A 38 0.51 -12.45 -7.15
CA ASP A 38 1.43 -13.55 -7.38
C ASP A 38 1.72 -13.71 -8.86
N THR A 39 2.05 -12.63 -9.49
CA THR A 39 2.26 -12.71 -10.91
C THR A 39 3.68 -12.39 -11.30
N VAL A 40 4.04 -13.07 -12.07
CA VAL A 40 5.05 -13.30 -13.07
C VAL A 40 6.14 -12.24 -13.18
N VAL A 41 5.88 -10.99 -12.87
CA VAL A 41 6.88 -9.95 -12.99
C VAL A 41 6.68 -8.88 -11.94
N ILE A 42 6.78 -9.27 -10.67
CA ILE A 42 6.83 -8.28 -9.62
C ILE A 42 8.30 -7.93 -9.43
N PRO A 43 8.67 -6.65 -9.49
CA PRO A 43 10.05 -6.23 -9.19
C PRO A 43 10.44 -6.63 -7.77
N SER A 44 11.69 -6.44 -7.41
CA SER A 44 12.14 -6.75 -6.06
C SER A 44 11.35 -5.92 -5.04
N ARG A 45 11.31 -6.42 -3.80
CA ARG A 45 10.62 -5.73 -2.72
C ARG A 45 11.11 -4.29 -2.56
N GLU A 46 12.41 -4.06 -2.73
CA GLU A 46 12.98 -2.71 -2.64
C GLU A 46 12.48 -1.79 -3.75
N GLU A 47 12.35 -2.31 -4.95
CA GLU A 47 11.84 -1.51 -6.07
C GLU A 47 10.39 -1.14 -5.86
N VAL A 48 9.57 -2.08 -5.39
CA VAL A 48 8.17 -1.81 -5.10
C VAL A 48 8.05 -0.79 -3.98
N LYS A 49 8.85 -0.93 -2.94
CA LYS A 49 8.86 -0.01 -1.80
C LYS A 49 9.20 1.41 -2.26
N THR A 50 10.21 1.56 -3.10
CA THR A 50 10.59 2.85 -3.66
C THR A 50 9.47 3.44 -4.49
N HIS A 51 8.82 2.63 -5.30
CA HIS A 51 7.70 3.07 -6.12
C HIS A 51 6.55 3.58 -5.26
N ILE A 52 6.23 2.87 -4.19
CA ILE A 52 5.18 3.28 -3.26
C ILE A 52 5.53 4.63 -2.61
N ARG A 53 6.77 4.80 -2.19
CA ARG A 53 7.21 6.06 -1.58
C ARG A 53 7.15 7.23 -2.54
N ASP A 54 7.53 7.00 -3.79
CA ASP A 54 7.59 8.06 -4.79
C ASP A 54 6.21 8.42 -5.33
N TYR A 55 5.34 7.45 -5.50
CA TYR A 55 4.06 7.64 -6.20
C TYR A 55 2.83 7.41 -5.34
N GLY A 56 2.96 6.71 -4.22
CA GLY A 56 1.84 6.46 -3.34
C GLY A 56 0.92 5.32 -3.79
N PHE A 57 1.34 4.53 -4.77
CA PHE A 57 0.56 3.40 -5.22
C PHE A 57 1.44 2.38 -5.93
N PHE A 58 0.91 1.17 -6.06
CA PHE A 58 1.47 0.15 -6.93
C PHE A 58 0.30 -0.65 -7.49
N GLU A 59 0.18 -0.68 -8.83
CA GLU A 59 -0.98 -1.25 -9.52
C GLU A 59 -2.26 -0.61 -8.99
N ALA A 60 -3.20 -1.39 -8.52
CA ALA A 60 -4.47 -0.89 -8.01
C ALA A 60 -4.46 -0.67 -6.50
N VAL A 61 -3.32 -0.84 -5.85
CA VAL A 61 -3.19 -0.67 -4.40
C VAL A 61 -2.63 0.71 -4.10
N TYR A 62 -3.34 1.47 -3.28
CA TYR A 62 -3.00 2.85 -2.99
C TYR A 62 -2.67 3.04 -1.51
N LEU A 63 -1.67 3.89 -1.25
CA LEU A 63 -1.35 4.36 0.09
C LEU A 63 -1.76 5.83 0.16
N ILE A 64 -2.78 6.11 0.93
CA ILE A 64 -3.35 7.45 1.05
C ILE A 64 -2.97 8.03 2.40
N GLU A 65 -2.36 9.20 2.40
CA GLU A 65 -2.02 9.94 3.61
C GLU A 65 -3.11 10.96 3.87
N LYS A 66 -3.64 11.00 5.09
CA LYS A 66 -4.69 11.94 5.44
C LYS A 66 -4.41 12.57 6.79
N GLU A 67 -4.61 13.88 6.85
CA GLU A 67 -4.48 14.62 8.10
C GLU A 67 -5.82 14.62 8.83
N ILE A 68 -5.80 14.29 10.11
CA ILE A 68 -6.97 14.34 10.96
C ILE A 68 -6.76 15.46 11.98
N ILE A 69 -7.69 16.35 12.02
CA ILE A 69 -7.65 17.49 12.93
C ILE A 69 -8.11 17.08 14.31
#